data_7a45dccc4d5a7abeba124aa64ef1318f
#
_entry.id   7a45dccc4d5a7abeba124aa64ef1318f
#
_cell.length_a   1.000
_cell.length_b   1.000
_cell.length_c   1.000
_cell.angle_alpha   90.00
_cell.angle_beta   90.00
_cell.angle_gamma   90.00
#
_symmetry.space_group_name_H-M   'P 1'
#
loop_
_entity.id
_entity.type
_entity.pdbx_description
1 polymer ?
#
loop_
_entity_poly.entity_id
_entity_poly.type
_entity_poly.pdbx_seq_one_letter_code
_entity_poly.pdbx_strand_id
1 'polypeptide(L)'
;MSHAGSRKASAGLKNCLIYCSGTCVLCEKFNIKTLILHSCKQNCANKICLSKRFSLVASCFEGCIGRLIYEWQVYKKVGNGSVKSWQLQTDIVQNLAEVKDPKGPVFTLPKNVLQGSSEYLIRLYGRREKGISGKTESVFLTNEVPKGGACFGSPRRGDALVTKFYIWCEGWEDSDTPLSYEFYYKNDEGKSILFYYGFHNSTYSELPLGNPARDYTLEIYVKVLDFFKGAAHYHLLLQVRFKFTFTIHSFIFNYCKVKGK
;
A
#
# COMPACT_ATOMS: atom_id res chain seq x y z
N MET A 1 -41.61 48.55 5.23
CA MET A 1 -41.55 48.48 6.70
C MET A 1 -41.72 47.05 7.13
N SER A 2 -40.64 46.40 7.44
CA SER A 2 -40.63 45.01 7.97
C SER A 2 -39.47 44.88 8.93
N HIS A 3 -39.81 44.64 10.18
CA HIS A 3 -38.90 44.50 11.29
C HIS A 3 -38.13 43.17 11.19
N ALA A 4 -36.82 43.27 11.13
CA ALA A 4 -35.93 42.16 11.33
C ALA A 4 -35.72 41.94 12.84
N GLY A 5 -36.29 40.86 13.36
CA GLY A 5 -36.08 40.41 14.73
C GLY A 5 -34.74 39.68 14.89
N SER A 6 -33.83 40.34 15.59
CA SER A 6 -32.59 39.73 16.07
C SER A 6 -32.89 38.67 17.13
N ARG A 7 -32.75 37.38 16.80
CA ARG A 7 -32.72 36.30 17.81
C ARG A 7 -31.27 36.10 18.27
N LYS A 8 -31.04 36.46 19.53
CA LYS A 8 -29.83 36.04 20.27
C LYS A 8 -29.82 34.53 20.35
N ALA A 9 -28.87 33.91 19.70
CA ALA A 9 -28.60 32.48 19.84
C ALA A 9 -27.92 32.23 21.18
N SER A 10 -28.58 31.47 22.05
CA SER A 10 -28.03 30.93 23.28
C SER A 10 -26.85 30.01 22.95
N ALA A 11 -25.75 30.17 23.68
CA ALA A 11 -24.58 29.34 23.61
C ALA A 11 -24.88 27.95 24.21
N GLY A 12 -25.47 27.07 23.42
CA GLY A 12 -25.61 25.64 23.70
C GLY A 12 -24.65 24.84 22.81
N LEU A 13 -23.90 24.01 23.45
CA LEU A 13 -22.97 22.99 22.92
C LEU A 13 -23.07 22.76 21.40
N LYS A 14 -22.17 23.35 20.65
CA LYS A 14 -21.95 22.94 19.25
C LYS A 14 -21.03 21.72 19.25
N ASN A 15 -21.61 20.54 19.05
CA ASN A 15 -20.90 19.37 18.62
C ASN A 15 -20.25 19.70 17.27
N CYS A 16 -18.96 19.92 17.26
CA CYS A 16 -18.22 20.23 16.04
C CYS A 16 -17.93 18.91 15.34
N LEU A 17 -18.85 18.49 14.46
CA LEU A 17 -18.61 17.52 13.42
C LEU A 17 -17.89 18.25 12.28
N ILE A 18 -16.56 18.18 12.25
CA ILE A 18 -15.80 18.61 11.09
C ILE A 18 -15.65 17.42 10.17
N TYR A 19 -16.35 17.45 9.05
CA TYR A 19 -16.16 16.54 7.94
C TYR A 19 -14.82 16.87 7.25
N CYS A 20 -13.75 16.18 7.64
CA CYS A 20 -12.59 16.01 6.75
C CYS A 20 -12.83 14.75 5.94
N SER A 21 -12.63 14.82 4.64
CA SER A 21 -12.80 13.71 3.69
C SER A 21 -12.21 12.40 4.24
N GLY A 22 -13.05 11.55 4.82
CA GLY A 22 -12.74 10.16 5.11
C GLY A 22 -12.64 9.69 6.56
N THR A 23 -12.62 10.55 7.57
CA THR A 23 -12.56 10.08 8.97
C THR A 23 -13.35 10.99 9.93
N CYS A 24 -14.25 10.38 10.71
CA CYS A 24 -14.99 11.08 11.78
C CYS A 24 -14.10 11.18 13.01
N VAL A 25 -13.77 12.39 13.44
CA VAL A 25 -12.98 12.66 14.66
C VAL A 25 -13.92 13.07 15.78
N LEU A 26 -14.03 12.25 16.82
CA LEU A 26 -14.70 12.59 18.07
C LEU A 26 -13.75 13.44 18.93
N CYS A 27 -14.08 14.71 19.12
CA CYS A 27 -13.38 15.59 20.07
C CYS A 27 -14.11 15.56 21.41
N GLU A 28 -13.48 14.96 22.42
CA GLU A 28 -13.93 15.14 23.81
C GLU A 28 -13.32 16.41 24.39
N LYS A 29 -14.18 17.30 24.83
CA LYS A 29 -13.78 18.53 25.47
C LYS A 29 -13.55 18.30 26.97
N PHE A 30 -12.29 18.11 27.36
CA PHE A 30 -11.94 18.30 28.76
C PHE A 30 -12.10 19.78 29.14
N ASN A 31 -12.39 20.09 30.38
CA ASN A 31 -12.69 21.45 30.93
C ASN A 31 -11.59 22.51 30.65
N ILE A 32 -10.73 22.32 29.71
CA ILE A 32 -9.65 23.20 29.27
C ILE A 32 -9.95 23.61 27.84
N LYS A 33 -9.96 24.92 27.59
CA LYS A 33 -10.30 25.59 26.33
C LYS A 33 -9.31 25.32 25.15
N THR A 34 -8.80 24.07 24.98
CA THR A 34 -7.87 23.76 23.92
C THR A 34 -8.43 22.64 23.06
N LEU A 35 -8.63 22.93 21.79
CA LEU A 35 -9.07 21.97 20.79
C LEU A 35 -7.89 21.53 19.94
N ILE A 36 -7.58 20.24 19.97
CA ILE A 36 -6.53 19.62 19.15
C ILE A 36 -7.19 18.68 18.17
N LEU A 37 -6.79 18.80 16.92
CA LEU A 37 -7.22 17.95 15.83
C LEU A 37 -6.01 17.27 15.23
N HIS A 38 -6.21 16.11 14.62
CA HIS A 38 -5.22 15.51 13.73
C HIS A 38 -5.85 15.28 12.36
N SER A 39 -5.03 15.42 11.34
CA SER A 39 -5.40 15.14 9.95
C SER A 39 -4.48 14.09 9.36
N CYS A 40 -5.03 13.24 8.54
CA CYS A 40 -4.23 12.28 7.78
C CYS A 40 -3.53 12.97 6.61
N LYS A 41 -2.24 12.71 6.42
CA LYS A 41 -1.41 13.27 5.34
C LYS A 41 -1.04 12.24 4.30
N GLN A 42 -0.89 10.98 4.70
CA GLN A 42 -0.44 9.92 3.80
C GLN A 42 -1.13 8.61 4.14
N ASN A 43 -1.56 7.87 3.11
CA ASN A 43 -2.24 6.57 3.24
C ASN A 43 -3.57 6.68 3.98
N CYS A 44 -4.42 7.60 3.55
CA CYS A 44 -5.63 8.08 4.22
C CYS A 44 -6.93 7.42 3.72
N ALA A 45 -6.86 6.24 3.14
CA ALA A 45 -8.04 5.49 2.72
C ALA A 45 -8.80 4.90 3.93
N ASN A 46 -10.00 4.37 3.70
CA ASN A 46 -10.81 3.72 4.74
C ASN A 46 -10.08 2.55 5.41
N LYS A 47 -9.20 1.87 4.67
CA LYS A 47 -8.24 0.91 5.19
C LYS A 47 -6.81 1.37 4.90
N ILE A 48 -5.94 1.23 5.88
CA ILE A 48 -4.52 1.59 5.76
C ILE A 48 -3.78 0.49 5.01
N CYS A 49 -3.16 0.83 3.88
CA CYS A 49 -2.31 -0.10 3.12
C CYS A 49 -0.97 -0.28 3.85
N LEU A 50 -0.65 -1.52 4.25
CA LEU A 50 0.55 -1.82 5.04
C LEU A 50 1.87 -1.57 4.31
N SER A 51 1.88 -1.70 2.99
CA SER A 51 3.07 -1.47 2.16
C SER A 51 3.43 0.00 1.98
N LYS A 52 2.65 0.92 2.56
CA LYS A 52 2.84 2.37 2.49
C LYS A 52 3.05 2.95 3.89
N ARG A 53 3.79 4.04 3.95
CA ARG A 53 3.86 4.85 5.17
C ARG A 53 2.48 5.41 5.51
N PHE A 54 2.19 5.49 6.79
CA PHE A 54 0.99 6.14 7.32
C PHE A 54 1.40 7.37 8.14
N SER A 55 0.84 8.54 7.84
CA SER A 55 1.25 9.77 8.50
C SER A 55 0.07 10.65 8.90
N LEU A 56 0.13 11.15 10.15
CA LEU A 56 -0.80 12.09 10.72
C LEU A 56 -0.08 13.38 11.13
N VAL A 57 -0.82 14.49 11.11
CA VAL A 57 -0.34 15.79 11.59
C VAL A 57 -1.35 16.35 12.60
N ALA A 58 -0.86 16.67 13.79
CA ALA A 58 -1.61 17.38 14.81
C ALA A 58 -1.68 18.87 14.51
N SER A 59 -2.82 19.47 14.81
CA SER A 59 -3.04 20.91 14.73
C SER A 59 -3.78 21.36 15.98
N CYS A 60 -3.37 22.47 16.55
CA CYS A 60 -4.15 23.13 17.57
C CYS A 60 -5.09 24.13 16.89
N PHE A 61 -6.39 24.01 17.14
CA PHE A 61 -7.42 24.82 16.51
C PHE A 61 -7.95 25.95 17.42
N GLU A 62 -8.09 25.66 18.69
CA GLU A 62 -8.60 26.62 19.66
C GLU A 62 -7.80 26.56 20.96
N GLY A 63 -7.62 27.68 21.64
CA GLY A 63 -6.88 27.75 22.90
C GLY A 63 -5.36 27.49 22.78
N CYS A 64 -4.77 27.85 21.66
CA CYS A 64 -3.38 27.52 21.28
C CYS A 64 -2.32 28.43 21.90
N ILE A 65 -2.55 28.94 23.10
CA ILE A 65 -1.61 29.85 23.78
C ILE A 65 -0.41 29.03 24.34
N GLY A 66 0.81 29.43 23.98
CA GLY A 66 2.04 28.80 24.43
C GLY A 66 2.42 27.51 23.67
N ARG A 67 3.54 26.91 24.05
CA ARG A 67 4.06 25.69 23.40
C ARG A 67 3.23 24.48 23.83
N LEU A 68 2.73 23.72 22.85
CA LEU A 68 2.12 22.41 23.04
C LEU A 68 3.17 21.32 22.78
N ILE A 69 3.14 20.31 23.60
CA ILE A 69 3.86 19.05 23.44
C ILE A 69 2.82 18.02 23.07
N TYR A 70 3.04 17.31 21.98
CA TYR A 70 2.14 16.28 21.50
C TYR A 70 2.61 14.91 21.97
N GLU A 71 1.66 14.08 22.43
CA GLU A 71 1.92 12.71 22.84
C GLU A 71 0.98 11.78 22.05
N TRP A 72 1.57 10.92 21.26
CA TRP A 72 0.87 9.95 20.42
C TRP A 72 0.86 8.58 21.10
N GLN A 73 -0.29 7.93 21.08
CA GLN A 73 -0.46 6.58 21.58
C GLN A 73 -1.21 5.75 20.52
N VAL A 74 -0.75 4.51 20.31
CA VAL A 74 -1.36 3.55 19.37
C VAL A 74 -1.90 2.39 20.17
N TYR A 75 -3.14 2.05 19.92
CA TYR A 75 -3.81 0.90 20.53
C TYR A 75 -4.25 -0.05 19.43
N LYS A 76 -4.17 -1.34 19.68
CA LYS A 76 -4.73 -2.39 18.85
C LYS A 76 -5.95 -2.97 19.52
N LYS A 77 -7.02 -3.20 18.76
CA LYS A 77 -8.19 -3.91 19.26
C LYS A 77 -7.86 -5.39 19.39
N VAL A 78 -8.06 -5.96 20.58
CA VAL A 78 -7.80 -7.37 20.88
C VAL A 78 -9.03 -7.98 21.53
N GLY A 79 -9.16 -9.31 21.47
CA GLY A 79 -10.23 -10.08 22.08
C GLY A 79 -11.13 -10.79 21.06
N ASN A 80 -11.76 -11.87 21.51
CA ASN A 80 -12.67 -12.71 20.72
C ASN A 80 -14.11 -12.51 21.18
N GLY A 81 -15.04 -12.53 20.23
CA GLY A 81 -16.47 -12.45 20.52
C GLY A 81 -16.93 -11.12 21.10
N SER A 82 -17.68 -11.15 22.19
CA SER A 82 -18.31 -9.99 22.81
C SER A 82 -17.38 -9.12 23.67
N VAL A 83 -16.24 -9.68 24.09
CA VAL A 83 -15.27 -8.95 24.92
C VAL A 83 -14.12 -8.44 24.04
N LYS A 84 -14.19 -7.19 23.63
CA LYS A 84 -13.14 -6.51 22.88
C LYS A 84 -12.56 -5.39 23.71
N SER A 85 -11.24 -5.28 23.77
CA SER A 85 -10.53 -4.23 24.49
C SER A 85 -9.43 -3.60 23.63
N TRP A 86 -9.02 -2.38 23.99
CA TRP A 86 -7.91 -1.68 23.37
C TRP A 86 -6.63 -1.95 24.14
N GLN A 87 -5.67 -2.58 23.50
CA GLN A 87 -4.34 -2.85 24.06
C GLN A 87 -3.34 -1.82 23.53
N LEU A 88 -2.67 -1.12 24.43
CA LEU A 88 -1.64 -0.14 24.10
C LEU A 88 -0.43 -0.84 23.45
N GLN A 89 0.04 -0.27 22.34
CA GLN A 89 1.17 -0.76 21.55
C GLN A 89 2.36 0.19 21.75
N THR A 90 3.01 0.08 22.90
CA THR A 90 4.14 0.97 23.26
C THR A 90 5.30 0.84 22.29
N ASP A 91 5.62 -0.37 21.84
CA ASP A 91 6.74 -0.65 20.94
C ASP A 91 6.60 0.06 19.59
N ILE A 92 5.38 0.19 19.10
CA ILE A 92 5.12 0.89 17.83
C ILE A 92 5.54 2.36 17.94
N VAL A 93 5.20 3.01 19.04
CA VAL A 93 5.49 4.45 19.21
C VAL A 93 6.94 4.69 19.56
N GLN A 94 7.53 3.84 20.41
CA GLN A 94 8.89 4.05 20.93
C GLN A 94 9.99 3.61 19.97
N ASN A 95 9.79 2.49 19.28
CA ASN A 95 10.86 1.83 18.52
C ASN A 95 10.67 1.87 17.01
N LEU A 96 9.44 1.98 16.53
CA LEU A 96 9.11 1.80 15.11
C LEU A 96 8.60 3.08 14.42
N ALA A 97 8.10 4.06 15.18
CA ALA A 97 7.66 5.32 14.59
C ALA A 97 8.88 6.13 14.10
N GLU A 98 8.83 6.57 12.83
CA GLU A 98 9.81 7.51 12.27
C GLU A 98 9.51 8.93 12.79
N VAL A 99 9.82 9.19 14.03
CA VAL A 99 9.51 10.46 14.68
C VAL A 99 10.79 11.27 14.84
N LYS A 100 10.93 12.30 14.00
CA LYS A 100 12.05 13.27 14.15
C LYS A 100 11.99 14.02 15.48
N ASP A 101 10.78 14.28 15.96
CA ASP A 101 10.50 14.87 17.27
C ASP A 101 9.37 14.07 17.94
N PRO A 102 9.66 13.24 18.96
CA PRO A 102 8.66 12.41 19.65
C PRO A 102 7.54 13.23 20.32
N LYS A 103 7.77 14.51 20.52
CA LYS A 103 6.81 15.46 21.12
C LYS A 103 6.25 16.45 20.10
N GLY A 104 6.58 16.24 18.83
CA GLY A 104 6.18 17.09 17.72
C GLY A 104 4.78 16.77 17.17
N PRO A 105 4.28 17.63 16.29
CA PRO A 105 2.94 17.48 15.72
C PRO A 105 2.83 16.38 14.66
N VAL A 106 3.92 15.83 14.17
CA VAL A 106 3.93 14.84 13.09
C VAL A 106 4.17 13.45 13.63
N PHE A 107 3.27 12.54 13.31
CA PHE A 107 3.37 11.11 13.62
C PHE A 107 3.42 10.31 12.33
N THR A 108 4.45 9.50 12.14
CA THR A 108 4.62 8.67 10.94
C THR A 108 4.97 7.24 11.31
N LEU A 109 4.20 6.29 10.78
CA LEU A 109 4.52 4.87 10.85
C LEU A 109 5.15 4.41 9.53
N PRO A 110 6.28 3.71 9.58
CA PRO A 110 6.87 3.05 8.42
C PRO A 110 5.92 1.99 7.83
N LYS A 111 6.23 1.54 6.63
CA LYS A 111 5.56 0.40 6.03
C LYS A 111 5.75 -0.87 6.87
N ASN A 112 4.75 -1.76 6.84
CA ASN A 112 4.77 -3.10 7.45
C ASN A 112 4.97 -3.14 8.98
N VAL A 113 4.66 -2.05 9.68
CA VAL A 113 4.72 -1.98 11.15
C VAL A 113 3.43 -2.51 11.78
N LEU A 114 2.30 -2.26 11.14
CA LEU A 114 0.99 -2.70 11.62
C LEU A 114 0.68 -4.11 11.10
N GLN A 115 -0.20 -4.82 11.79
CA GLN A 115 -0.73 -6.11 11.33
C GLN A 115 -1.94 -5.90 10.42
N GLY A 116 -2.09 -6.76 9.41
CA GLY A 116 -3.24 -6.75 8.50
C GLY A 116 -4.54 -7.16 9.19
N SER A 117 -5.66 -6.84 8.56
CA SER A 117 -7.03 -7.15 9.04
C SER A 117 -7.25 -6.81 10.51
N SER A 118 -6.67 -5.71 10.96
CA SER A 118 -6.70 -5.30 12.37
C SER A 118 -7.27 -3.90 12.52
N GLU A 119 -7.92 -3.67 13.67
CA GLU A 119 -8.46 -2.36 14.04
C GLU A 119 -7.53 -1.69 15.04
N TYR A 120 -7.14 -0.46 14.73
CA TYR A 120 -6.27 0.35 15.57
C TYR A 120 -6.95 1.65 15.95
N LEU A 121 -6.61 2.15 17.15
CA LEU A 121 -6.98 3.47 17.64
C LEU A 121 -5.71 4.28 17.87
N ILE A 122 -5.64 5.46 17.28
CA ILE A 122 -4.63 6.46 17.60
C ILE A 122 -5.25 7.50 18.51
N ARG A 123 -4.57 7.73 19.62
CA ARG A 123 -4.91 8.74 20.60
C ARG A 123 -3.81 9.79 20.63
N LEU A 124 -4.19 11.04 20.51
CA LEU A 124 -3.31 12.19 20.57
C LEU A 124 -3.65 13.03 21.80
N TYR A 125 -2.67 13.30 22.62
CA TYR A 125 -2.75 14.30 23.69
C TYR A 125 -1.93 15.52 23.32
N GLY A 126 -2.50 16.71 23.57
CA GLY A 126 -1.73 17.94 23.67
C GLY A 126 -1.48 18.25 25.12
N ARG A 127 -0.21 18.38 25.48
CA ARG A 127 0.21 18.68 26.83
C ARG A 127 0.86 20.05 26.93
N ARG A 128 0.66 20.69 28.05
CA ARG A 128 1.41 21.88 28.50
C ARG A 128 2.12 21.55 29.80
N GLU A 129 2.95 22.46 30.30
CA GLU A 129 3.64 22.30 31.58
C GLU A 129 2.71 21.93 32.74
N LYS A 130 1.47 22.40 32.71
CA LYS A 130 0.46 22.15 33.76
C LYS A 130 -0.49 20.97 33.48
N GLY A 131 -0.14 20.04 32.58
CA GLY A 131 -0.90 18.82 32.32
C GLY A 131 -1.51 18.73 30.91
N ILE A 132 -2.55 17.89 30.78
CA ILE A 132 -3.24 17.65 29.50
C ILE A 132 -4.10 18.86 29.15
N SER A 133 -3.88 19.41 27.96
CA SER A 133 -4.64 20.57 27.46
C SER A 133 -5.74 20.16 26.46
N GLY A 134 -5.58 19.03 25.76
CA GLY A 134 -6.56 18.50 24.82
C GLY A 134 -6.29 17.05 24.47
N LYS A 135 -7.31 16.37 23.94
CA LYS A 135 -7.27 14.97 23.52
C LYS A 135 -8.09 14.80 22.24
N THR A 136 -7.60 14.00 21.33
CA THR A 136 -8.36 13.52 20.17
C THR A 136 -8.04 12.06 19.86
N GLU A 137 -8.98 11.35 19.28
CA GLU A 137 -8.86 9.94 18.94
C GLU A 137 -9.38 9.67 17.53
N SER A 138 -8.80 8.69 16.86
CA SER A 138 -9.38 8.13 15.66
C SER A 138 -9.13 6.64 15.56
N VAL A 139 -10.11 5.94 14.99
CA VAL A 139 -10.03 4.51 14.71
C VAL A 139 -9.83 4.31 13.22
N PHE A 140 -8.98 3.35 12.86
CA PHE A 140 -8.77 2.97 11.49
C PHE A 140 -8.57 1.45 11.36
N LEU A 141 -8.84 0.95 10.16
CA LEU A 141 -8.63 -0.44 9.79
C LEU A 141 -7.36 -0.58 8.96
N THR A 142 -6.68 -1.69 9.12
CA THR A 142 -5.58 -2.06 8.23
C THR A 142 -6.04 -3.01 7.15
N ASN A 143 -5.50 -2.81 5.96
CA ASN A 143 -5.73 -3.68 4.83
C ASN A 143 -4.95 -4.99 4.98
N GLU A 144 -5.46 -6.07 4.41
CA GLU A 144 -4.73 -7.31 4.16
C GLU A 144 -4.42 -7.40 2.66
N VAL A 145 -3.46 -8.21 2.27
CA VAL A 145 -3.15 -8.44 0.86
C VAL A 145 -3.88 -9.67 0.34
N PRO A 146 -4.15 -9.76 -0.98
CA PRO A 146 -4.72 -10.97 -1.58
C PRO A 146 -3.91 -12.23 -1.26
N LYS A 147 -4.57 -13.37 -1.07
CA LYS A 147 -3.95 -14.62 -0.62
C LYS A 147 -4.52 -15.86 -1.32
N GLY A 148 -3.83 -16.99 -1.15
CA GLY A 148 -4.29 -18.33 -1.56
C GLY A 148 -4.06 -18.66 -3.03
N GLY A 149 -3.75 -17.68 -3.89
CA GLY A 149 -3.64 -17.91 -5.32
C GLY A 149 -2.26 -18.29 -5.83
N ALA A 150 -2.23 -18.67 -7.10
CA ALA A 150 -1.03 -18.96 -7.87
C ALA A 150 -1.12 -18.38 -9.29
N CYS A 151 0.04 -18.25 -9.96
CA CYS A 151 0.10 -17.81 -11.35
C CYS A 151 0.90 -18.81 -12.20
N PHE A 152 0.54 -18.93 -13.46
CA PHE A 152 1.03 -19.93 -14.38
C PHE A 152 1.36 -19.30 -15.72
N GLY A 153 2.15 -20.02 -16.54
CA GLY A 153 2.47 -19.61 -17.90
C GLY A 153 2.58 -20.80 -18.84
N SER A 154 2.07 -20.65 -20.05
CA SER A 154 2.10 -21.64 -21.10
C SER A 154 2.31 -20.98 -22.47
N PRO A 155 3.14 -21.59 -23.36
CA PRO A 155 3.97 -22.76 -23.10
C PRO A 155 5.10 -22.47 -22.12
N ARG A 156 5.69 -23.48 -21.52
CA ARG A 156 6.84 -23.33 -20.61
C ARG A 156 8.11 -22.90 -21.32
N ARG A 157 8.19 -23.14 -22.65
CA ARG A 157 9.33 -22.82 -23.52
C ARG A 157 8.82 -22.22 -24.83
N GLY A 158 9.57 -21.23 -25.34
CA GLY A 158 9.23 -20.61 -26.62
C GLY A 158 10.36 -19.74 -27.16
N ASP A 159 10.12 -19.19 -28.34
CA ASP A 159 11.05 -18.29 -29.04
C ASP A 159 10.78 -16.83 -28.66
N ALA A 160 11.85 -16.08 -28.43
CA ALA A 160 11.80 -14.67 -28.09
C ALA A 160 11.09 -13.86 -29.18
N LEU A 161 10.17 -12.99 -28.78
CA LEU A 161 9.41 -12.08 -29.64
C LEU A 161 8.60 -12.78 -30.77
N VAL A 162 8.37 -14.09 -30.61
CA VAL A 162 7.61 -14.91 -31.60
C VAL A 162 6.51 -15.71 -30.92
N THR A 163 6.87 -16.38 -29.84
CA THR A 163 5.93 -17.23 -29.11
C THR A 163 4.98 -16.36 -28.27
N LYS A 164 3.68 -16.55 -28.46
CA LYS A 164 2.66 -15.96 -27.58
C LYS A 164 2.53 -16.83 -26.33
N PHE A 165 3.05 -16.32 -25.22
CA PHE A 165 2.90 -16.93 -23.92
C PHE A 165 1.56 -16.50 -23.32
N TYR A 166 0.75 -17.46 -22.88
CA TYR A 166 -0.43 -17.24 -22.07
C TYR A 166 -0.03 -17.27 -20.60
N ILE A 167 -0.25 -16.19 -19.86
CA ILE A 167 0.06 -16.07 -18.44
C ILE A 167 -1.24 -15.79 -17.72
N TRP A 168 -1.53 -16.56 -16.65
CA TRP A 168 -2.77 -16.42 -15.90
C TRP A 168 -2.54 -16.66 -14.42
N CYS A 169 -3.45 -16.14 -13.60
CA CYS A 169 -3.49 -16.31 -12.15
C CYS A 169 -4.86 -16.82 -11.74
N GLU A 170 -4.92 -17.67 -10.71
CA GLU A 170 -6.16 -18.23 -10.18
C GLU A 170 -6.09 -18.43 -8.68
N GLY A 171 -7.25 -18.58 -8.03
CA GLY A 171 -7.36 -18.85 -6.59
C GLY A 171 -6.99 -17.68 -5.69
N TRP A 172 -6.82 -16.47 -6.20
CA TRP A 172 -6.57 -15.30 -5.38
C TRP A 172 -7.85 -14.79 -4.74
N GLU A 173 -7.84 -14.64 -3.42
CA GLU A 173 -8.98 -14.20 -2.63
C GLU A 173 -8.65 -12.95 -1.80
N ASP A 174 -9.58 -12.01 -1.77
CA ASP A 174 -9.57 -10.83 -0.91
C ASP A 174 -10.98 -10.29 -0.70
N SER A 175 -11.24 -9.69 0.46
CA SER A 175 -12.52 -9.00 0.74
C SER A 175 -12.64 -7.67 0.00
N ASP A 176 -11.53 -7.09 -0.40
CA ASP A 176 -11.43 -5.75 -0.97
C ASP A 176 -11.28 -5.80 -2.49
N THR A 177 -12.34 -6.26 -3.15
CA THR A 177 -12.44 -6.36 -4.61
C THR A 177 -12.81 -5.03 -5.28
N PRO A 178 -12.53 -4.86 -6.59
CA PRO A 178 -11.95 -5.84 -7.51
C PRO A 178 -10.43 -5.98 -7.36
N LEU A 179 -9.92 -7.18 -7.66
CA LEU A 179 -8.50 -7.41 -7.79
C LEU A 179 -7.98 -6.85 -9.12
N SER A 180 -6.74 -6.37 -9.12
CA SER A 180 -6.01 -5.98 -10.34
C SER A 180 -4.66 -6.68 -10.40
N TYR A 181 -4.15 -6.88 -11.62
CA TYR A 181 -2.97 -7.68 -11.90
C TYR A 181 -1.95 -6.85 -12.65
N GLU A 182 -0.69 -6.96 -12.22
CA GLU A 182 0.46 -6.36 -12.88
C GLU A 182 1.48 -7.46 -13.17
N PHE A 183 1.88 -7.60 -14.45
CA PHE A 183 2.89 -8.56 -14.85
C PHE A 183 4.14 -7.84 -15.33
N TYR A 184 5.28 -8.27 -14.80
CA TYR A 184 6.58 -7.69 -15.06
C TYR A 184 7.60 -8.78 -15.44
N TYR A 185 8.61 -8.38 -16.18
CA TYR A 185 9.87 -9.10 -16.25
C TYR A 185 11.04 -8.18 -15.90
N LYS A 186 12.21 -8.75 -15.58
CA LYS A 186 13.44 -7.95 -15.43
C LYS A 186 14.22 -7.97 -16.72
N ASN A 187 14.65 -6.79 -17.17
CA ASN A 187 15.60 -6.68 -18.28
C ASN A 187 17.03 -6.97 -17.81
N ASP A 188 18.01 -6.95 -18.75
CA ASP A 188 19.43 -7.23 -18.48
C ASP A 188 20.05 -6.26 -17.47
N GLU A 189 19.53 -5.05 -17.35
CA GLU A 189 19.93 -4.05 -16.35
C GLU A 189 19.29 -4.26 -14.98
N GLY A 190 18.48 -5.31 -14.80
CA GLY A 190 17.74 -5.60 -13.57
C GLY A 190 16.52 -4.72 -13.33
N LYS A 191 16.13 -3.88 -14.31
CA LYS A 191 14.93 -3.05 -14.21
C LYS A 191 13.68 -3.88 -14.46
N SER A 192 12.64 -3.64 -13.64
CA SER A 192 11.32 -4.26 -13.83
C SER A 192 10.57 -3.55 -14.95
N ILE A 193 10.20 -4.30 -15.98
CA ILE A 193 9.44 -3.82 -17.14
C ILE A 193 8.01 -4.36 -17.01
N LEU A 194 7.06 -3.46 -16.87
CA LEU A 194 5.63 -3.78 -16.87
C LEU A 194 5.18 -4.09 -18.30
N PHE A 195 4.57 -5.25 -18.52
CA PHE A 195 4.01 -5.60 -19.84
C PHE A 195 2.48 -5.84 -19.80
N TYR A 196 1.88 -5.93 -18.61
CA TYR A 196 0.44 -6.00 -18.45
C TYR A 196 0.00 -5.33 -17.15
N TYR A 197 -1.12 -4.58 -17.23
CA TYR A 197 -1.88 -4.08 -16.10
C TYR A 197 -3.37 -4.13 -16.42
N GLY A 198 -4.17 -4.70 -15.52
CA GLY A 198 -5.62 -4.75 -15.73
C GLY A 198 -6.35 -5.54 -14.64
N PHE A 199 -7.66 -5.68 -14.84
CA PHE A 199 -8.54 -6.45 -13.96
C PHE A 199 -8.69 -7.92 -14.40
N HIS A 200 -8.28 -8.24 -15.63
CA HIS A 200 -8.25 -9.63 -16.07
C HIS A 200 -7.06 -10.33 -15.43
N ASN A 201 -7.30 -11.53 -14.92
CA ASN A 201 -6.29 -12.36 -14.30
C ASN A 201 -5.34 -13.04 -15.28
N SER A 202 -5.44 -12.71 -16.57
CA SER A 202 -4.64 -13.36 -17.62
C SER A 202 -4.32 -12.41 -18.77
N THR A 203 -3.24 -12.73 -19.49
CA THR A 203 -2.85 -12.04 -20.72
C THR A 203 -2.06 -12.95 -21.65
N TYR A 204 -1.99 -12.56 -22.93
CA TYR A 204 -1.04 -13.09 -23.91
C TYR A 204 0.07 -12.08 -24.13
N SER A 205 1.32 -12.52 -24.16
CA SER A 205 2.46 -11.66 -24.44
C SER A 205 3.54 -12.39 -25.21
N GLU A 206 4.18 -11.69 -26.13
CA GLU A 206 5.47 -12.07 -26.69
C GLU A 206 6.54 -11.52 -25.77
N LEU A 207 7.43 -12.40 -25.29
CA LEU A 207 8.39 -12.07 -24.25
C LEU A 207 9.79 -11.88 -24.86
N PRO A 208 10.64 -11.05 -24.23
CA PRO A 208 12.03 -10.90 -24.65
C PRO A 208 12.84 -12.15 -24.30
N LEU A 209 14.06 -12.19 -24.80
CA LEU A 209 15.01 -13.28 -24.54
C LEU A 209 15.24 -13.45 -23.04
N GLY A 210 15.24 -14.69 -22.56
CA GLY A 210 15.63 -15.03 -21.20
C GLY A 210 17.15 -14.98 -21.01
N ASN A 211 17.61 -15.04 -19.77
CA ASN A 211 19.02 -14.95 -19.42
C ASN A 211 19.82 -16.18 -19.94
N PRO A 212 20.77 -15.99 -20.89
CA PRO A 212 21.55 -17.11 -21.43
C PRO A 212 22.35 -17.87 -20.38
N ALA A 213 22.85 -17.20 -19.34
CA ALA A 213 23.59 -17.83 -18.25
C ALA A 213 22.71 -18.72 -17.34
N ARG A 214 21.38 -18.64 -17.49
CA ARG A 214 20.39 -19.43 -16.75
C ARG A 214 19.50 -20.23 -17.71
N ASP A 215 20.08 -20.83 -18.73
CA ASP A 215 19.36 -21.61 -19.76
C ASP A 215 18.16 -20.84 -20.35
N TYR A 216 18.38 -19.57 -20.67
CA TYR A 216 17.35 -18.68 -21.23
C TYR A 216 16.08 -18.54 -20.35
N THR A 217 16.25 -18.69 -19.05
CA THR A 217 15.15 -18.50 -18.11
C THR A 217 14.83 -17.00 -17.97
N LEU A 218 13.57 -16.66 -18.16
CA LEU A 218 12.99 -15.34 -17.90
C LEU A 218 12.13 -15.43 -16.65
N GLU A 219 12.42 -14.56 -15.67
CA GLU A 219 11.62 -14.43 -14.45
C GLU A 219 10.46 -13.46 -14.70
N ILE A 220 9.24 -13.94 -14.52
CA ILE A 220 8.03 -13.14 -14.55
C ILE A 220 7.60 -12.87 -13.11
N TYR A 221 7.44 -11.60 -12.78
CA TYR A 221 6.95 -11.14 -11.49
C TYR A 221 5.51 -10.71 -11.63
N VAL A 222 4.67 -11.19 -10.75
CA VAL A 222 3.25 -10.83 -10.71
C VAL A 222 2.97 -10.12 -9.41
N LYS A 223 2.22 -9.01 -9.50
CA LYS A 223 1.56 -8.39 -8.36
C LYS A 223 0.06 -8.53 -8.51
N VAL A 224 -0.57 -9.05 -7.49
CA VAL A 224 -2.03 -9.10 -7.38
C VAL A 224 -2.42 -8.07 -6.32
N LEU A 225 -3.15 -7.05 -6.75
CA LEU A 225 -3.51 -5.91 -5.91
C LEU A 225 -5.01 -5.91 -5.63
N ASP A 226 -5.35 -5.64 -4.39
CA ASP A 226 -6.72 -5.34 -3.98
C ASP A 226 -7.13 -3.89 -4.31
N PHE A 227 -8.36 -3.52 -3.93
CA PHE A 227 -8.91 -2.18 -4.12
C PHE A 227 -8.07 -1.10 -3.41
N PHE A 228 -7.54 -1.36 -2.21
CA PHE A 228 -6.70 -0.43 -1.44
C PHE A 228 -5.23 -0.46 -1.82
N LYS A 229 -4.86 -1.24 -2.87
CA LYS A 229 -3.49 -1.39 -3.36
C LYS A 229 -2.55 -2.13 -2.41
N GLY A 230 -3.09 -2.98 -1.55
CA GLY A 230 -2.37 -4.06 -0.92
C GLY A 230 -1.93 -5.06 -1.99
N ALA A 231 -0.65 -5.45 -1.99
CA ALA A 231 -0.09 -6.26 -3.07
C ALA A 231 0.45 -7.59 -2.55
N ALA A 232 -0.06 -8.69 -3.09
CA ALA A 232 0.58 -9.98 -3.04
C ALA A 232 1.56 -10.13 -4.22
N HIS A 233 2.64 -10.88 -4.02
CA HIS A 233 3.68 -11.08 -5.01
C HIS A 233 3.81 -12.55 -5.35
N TYR A 234 3.94 -12.85 -6.64
CA TYR A 234 4.17 -14.19 -7.15
C TYR A 234 5.26 -14.20 -8.22
N HIS A 235 5.96 -15.32 -8.37
CA HIS A 235 7.02 -15.48 -9.35
C HIS A 235 6.77 -16.74 -10.17
N LEU A 236 6.99 -16.66 -11.47
CA LEU A 236 7.02 -17.82 -12.34
C LEU A 236 8.20 -17.74 -13.32
N LEU A 237 8.63 -18.87 -13.79
CA LEU A 237 9.79 -19.00 -14.68
C LEU A 237 9.35 -19.56 -16.03
N LEU A 238 9.79 -18.90 -17.11
CA LEU A 238 9.58 -19.34 -18.48
C LEU A 238 10.94 -19.42 -19.20
N GLN A 239 11.09 -20.36 -20.13
CA GLN A 239 12.26 -20.41 -20.98
C GLN A 239 11.97 -19.73 -22.31
N VAL A 240 12.69 -18.64 -22.59
CA VAL A 240 12.52 -17.84 -23.79
C VAL A 240 13.84 -17.79 -24.55
N ARG A 241 13.96 -18.54 -25.65
CA ARG A 241 15.18 -18.78 -26.39
C ARG A 241 15.21 -18.01 -27.71
N PHE A 242 16.37 -18.00 -28.37
CA PHE A 242 16.45 -17.56 -29.76
C PHE A 242 15.74 -18.58 -30.67
N LYS A 243 15.05 -18.08 -31.69
CA LYS A 243 14.60 -18.91 -32.81
C LYS A 243 15.82 -19.28 -33.64
N PHE A 244 16.32 -20.52 -33.52
CA PHE A 244 17.31 -21.04 -34.46
C PHE A 244 16.63 -21.37 -35.79
N THR A 245 16.63 -20.45 -36.73
CA THR A 245 16.38 -20.76 -38.14
C THR A 245 17.67 -21.32 -38.73
N PHE A 246 17.79 -22.63 -38.80
CA PHE A 246 18.81 -23.23 -39.64
C PHE A 246 18.46 -22.95 -41.10
N THR A 247 18.98 -21.86 -41.64
CA THR A 247 19.00 -21.66 -43.09
C THR A 247 20.12 -22.58 -43.62
N ILE A 248 19.74 -23.78 -44.05
CA ILE A 248 20.65 -24.67 -44.83
C ILE A 248 20.82 -24.01 -46.21
N HIS A 249 21.55 -22.90 -46.25
CA HIS A 249 21.90 -22.25 -47.52
C HIS A 249 23.28 -21.60 -47.42
N SER A 250 24.33 -22.37 -47.26
CA SER A 250 25.72 -21.92 -47.64
C SER A 250 26.82 -22.91 -47.38
N PHE A 251 26.60 -24.22 -47.21
CA PHE A 251 27.71 -25.17 -47.11
C PHE A 251 27.91 -26.06 -48.31
N ILE A 252 27.27 -25.82 -49.47
CA ILE A 252 27.47 -26.67 -50.68
C ILE A 252 28.34 -26.00 -51.74
N PHE A 253 28.92 -24.83 -51.55
CA PHE A 253 29.66 -24.17 -52.64
C PHE A 253 31.19 -24.13 -52.51
N ASN A 254 31.83 -24.74 -51.52
CA ASN A 254 33.29 -24.74 -51.41
C ASN A 254 34.03 -26.09 -51.41
N TYR A 255 33.38 -27.18 -51.82
CA TYR A 255 34.07 -28.50 -51.90
C TYR A 255 34.36 -29.01 -53.31
N CYS A 256 34.16 -28.18 -54.34
CA CYS A 256 34.39 -28.58 -55.74
C CYS A 256 35.43 -27.72 -56.50
N LYS A 257 36.51 -27.24 -55.86
CA LYS A 257 37.60 -26.64 -56.60
C LYS A 257 38.99 -26.83 -55.98
N VAL A 258 39.40 -28.06 -55.77
CA VAL A 258 40.83 -28.43 -55.70
C VAL A 258 40.97 -29.88 -56.11
N LYS A 259 40.82 -30.17 -57.41
CA LYS A 259 41.51 -31.25 -58.09
C LYS A 259 41.53 -30.91 -59.61
N GLY A 260 42.64 -30.38 -60.04
CA GLY A 260 42.87 -30.07 -61.45
C GLY A 260 44.13 -29.21 -61.66
N LYS A 261 45.25 -29.74 -61.39
CA LYS A 261 46.50 -29.82 -62.09
C LYS A 261 47.65 -30.05 -61.14
#